data_14188c72a1f078a40b9917766c417636
#
_entry.id   14188c72a1f078a40b9917766c417636
#
_cell.length_a   1.000
_cell.length_b   1.000
_cell.length_c   1.000
_cell.angle_alpha   90.00
_cell.angle_beta   90.00
_cell.angle_gamma   90.00
#
_symmetry.space_group_name_H-M   'P 1'
#
loop_
_entity.id
_entity.type
_entity.pdbx_description
1 polymer ?
#
loop_
_entity_poly.entity_id
_entity_poly.type
_entity_poly.pdbx_seq_one_letter_code
_entity_poly.pdbx_strand_id
1 'polypeptide(L)'
;MKAQTADEIVEKYLKAIGGADKWKKVESTLMTGKGEAQGMNFPVTMTAMRPNSLKVEVDIQGMKMIQPCFDGTTAWSINPFGGGAEPTKMDEESTKEFARNKFEDEFIDFKTKGHVVTLEGTEEAEGTKCFKLKIVLKQGGEKIYFMDVENFIPIMVREFAMTGPSKGQASESILGDYKEVEGMMMPHSIETKMGGQTAAVIKIEKIEVNPKLDKSIFAFPVKN
;
A
#
# COMPACT_ATOMS: atom_id res chain seq x y z
N MET A 1 -1.34 -26.89 22.89
CA MET A 1 -0.55 -26.32 21.76
C MET A 1 0.10 -25.03 22.29
N LYS A 2 1.39 -24.81 22.02
CA LYS A 2 2.07 -23.55 22.38
C LYS A 2 1.45 -22.41 21.54
N ALA A 3 1.11 -21.29 22.18
CA ALA A 3 0.60 -20.13 21.46
C ALA A 3 1.68 -19.64 20.47
N GLN A 4 1.28 -19.28 19.25
CA GLN A 4 2.19 -18.72 18.26
C GLN A 4 2.66 -17.33 18.71
N THR A 5 3.92 -17.04 18.43
CA THR A 5 4.51 -15.72 18.67
C THR A 5 4.35 -14.81 17.44
N ALA A 6 4.51 -13.50 17.63
CA ALA A 6 4.53 -12.55 16.50
C ALA A 6 5.62 -12.90 15.47
N ASP A 7 6.81 -13.27 15.96
CA ASP A 7 7.94 -13.66 15.09
C ASP A 7 7.62 -14.88 14.23
N GLU A 8 7.02 -15.93 14.83
CA GLU A 8 6.62 -17.14 14.08
C GLU A 8 5.55 -16.84 13.02
N ILE A 9 4.64 -15.92 13.30
CA ILE A 9 3.61 -15.51 12.33
C ILE A 9 4.25 -14.72 11.19
N VAL A 10 5.15 -13.78 11.49
CA VAL A 10 5.89 -13.00 10.47
C VAL A 10 6.74 -13.93 9.59
N GLU A 11 7.43 -14.90 10.17
CA GLU A 11 8.21 -15.88 9.39
C GLU A 11 7.33 -16.67 8.41
N LYS A 12 6.16 -17.13 8.88
CA LYS A 12 5.21 -17.85 8.03
C LYS A 12 4.61 -16.95 6.95
N TYR A 13 4.28 -15.70 7.29
CA TYR A 13 3.85 -14.70 6.32
C TYR A 13 4.88 -14.49 5.21
N LEU A 14 6.13 -14.20 5.58
CA LEU A 14 7.19 -13.99 4.58
C LEU A 14 7.38 -15.21 3.67
N LYS A 15 7.24 -16.42 4.22
CA LYS A 15 7.26 -17.66 3.44
C LYS A 15 6.05 -17.76 2.52
N ALA A 16 4.85 -17.43 3.01
CA ALA A 16 3.60 -17.51 2.24
C ALA A 16 3.60 -16.56 1.04
N ILE A 17 4.21 -15.38 1.17
CA ILE A 17 4.31 -14.43 0.06
C ILE A 17 5.46 -14.72 -0.93
N GLY A 18 6.17 -15.85 -0.79
CA GLY A 18 7.23 -16.27 -1.72
C GLY A 18 8.67 -16.05 -1.24
N GLY A 19 8.86 -15.53 -0.02
CA GLY A 19 10.15 -15.39 0.65
C GLY A 19 10.76 -13.99 0.53
N ALA A 20 11.33 -13.51 1.64
CA ALA A 20 11.94 -12.17 1.73
C ALA A 20 13.01 -11.91 0.67
N ASP A 21 13.82 -12.93 0.31
CA ASP A 21 14.91 -12.78 -0.65
C ASP A 21 14.44 -12.43 -2.07
N LYS A 22 13.24 -12.91 -2.46
CA LYS A 22 12.63 -12.52 -3.75
C LYS A 22 12.18 -11.07 -3.70
N TRP A 23 11.46 -10.69 -2.63
CA TRP A 23 10.96 -9.34 -2.44
C TRP A 23 12.08 -8.30 -2.35
N LYS A 24 13.23 -8.64 -1.76
CA LYS A 24 14.42 -7.76 -1.72
C LYS A 24 15.00 -7.47 -3.11
N LYS A 25 14.75 -8.32 -4.11
CA LYS A 25 15.21 -8.14 -5.50
C LYS A 25 14.22 -7.35 -6.37
N VAL A 26 13.04 -7.05 -5.84
CA VAL A 26 12.06 -6.22 -6.54
C VAL A 26 12.49 -4.76 -6.42
N GLU A 27 12.85 -4.14 -7.53
CA GLU A 27 13.25 -2.74 -7.61
C GLU A 27 12.07 -1.82 -7.97
N SER A 28 11.11 -2.37 -8.73
CA SER A 28 9.94 -1.62 -9.18
C SER A 28 8.75 -2.55 -9.46
N THR A 29 7.55 -1.98 -9.42
CA THR A 29 6.33 -2.65 -9.85
C THR A 29 5.49 -1.70 -10.70
N LEU A 30 4.81 -2.25 -11.70
CA LEU A 30 3.77 -1.58 -12.48
C LEU A 30 2.52 -2.44 -12.42
N MET A 31 1.47 -1.89 -11.86
CA MET A 31 0.17 -2.55 -11.74
C MET A 31 -0.85 -1.80 -12.55
N THR A 32 -1.60 -2.51 -13.39
CA THR A 32 -2.71 -1.94 -14.16
C THR A 32 -4.00 -2.68 -13.86
N GLY A 33 -5.10 -1.97 -13.89
CA GLY A 33 -6.40 -2.56 -13.59
C GLY A 33 -7.55 -1.56 -13.68
N LYS A 34 -8.62 -1.88 -12.99
CA LYS A 34 -9.84 -1.07 -12.92
C LYS A 34 -10.13 -0.67 -11.50
N GLY A 35 -10.46 0.60 -11.32
CA GLY A 35 -10.98 1.14 -10.08
C GLY A 35 -12.48 1.42 -10.17
N GLU A 36 -13.14 1.32 -9.03
CA GLU A 36 -14.51 1.77 -8.82
C GLU A 36 -14.55 2.67 -7.58
N ALA A 37 -15.11 3.86 -7.73
CA ALA A 37 -15.37 4.77 -6.62
C ALA A 37 -16.62 5.60 -6.93
N GLN A 38 -17.49 5.79 -5.96
CA GLN A 38 -18.73 6.57 -6.08
C GLN A 38 -19.60 6.19 -7.30
N GLY A 39 -19.65 4.87 -7.63
CA GLY A 39 -20.39 4.34 -8.77
C GLY A 39 -19.76 4.59 -10.14
N MET A 40 -18.56 5.16 -10.19
CA MET A 40 -17.78 5.35 -11.43
C MET A 40 -16.69 4.29 -11.56
N ASN A 41 -16.55 3.76 -12.77
CA ASN A 41 -15.46 2.86 -13.13
C ASN A 41 -14.41 3.61 -13.92
N PHE A 42 -13.13 3.35 -13.65
CA PHE A 42 -12.02 4.00 -14.33
C PHE A 42 -10.80 3.06 -14.42
N PRO A 43 -9.99 3.17 -15.47
CA PRO A 43 -8.69 2.51 -15.50
C PRO A 43 -7.76 3.13 -14.47
N VAL A 44 -6.95 2.29 -13.83
CA VAL A 44 -5.94 2.68 -12.83
C VAL A 44 -4.59 2.09 -13.19
N THR A 45 -3.55 2.90 -13.00
CA THR A 45 -2.16 2.48 -13.09
C THR A 45 -1.45 2.89 -11.81
N MET A 46 -0.84 1.91 -11.14
CA MET A 46 -0.02 2.13 -9.95
C MET A 46 1.42 1.75 -10.26
N THR A 47 2.33 2.68 -10.09
CA THR A 47 3.75 2.49 -10.34
C THR A 47 4.51 2.77 -9.05
N ALA A 48 5.37 1.86 -8.65
CA ALA A 48 6.21 2.03 -7.47
C ALA A 48 7.66 1.65 -7.76
N MET A 49 8.61 2.31 -7.12
CA MET A 49 10.04 2.06 -7.28
C MET A 49 10.79 2.33 -5.97
N ARG A 50 11.80 1.51 -5.71
CA ARG A 50 12.71 1.71 -4.57
C ARG A 50 13.41 3.07 -4.62
N PRO A 51 13.69 3.69 -3.45
CA PRO A 51 13.34 3.18 -2.11
C PRO A 51 11.90 3.46 -1.69
N ASN A 52 11.20 4.44 -2.28
CA ASN A 52 9.86 4.87 -1.88
C ASN A 52 9.13 5.74 -2.91
N SER A 53 9.50 5.69 -4.19
CA SER A 53 8.75 6.41 -5.24
C SER A 53 7.45 5.69 -5.55
N LEU A 54 6.39 6.48 -5.71
CA LEU A 54 5.02 5.99 -5.96
C LEU A 54 4.29 6.93 -6.90
N LYS A 55 3.49 6.38 -7.81
CA LYS A 55 2.58 7.15 -8.65
C LYS A 55 1.29 6.36 -8.87
N VAL A 56 0.16 6.98 -8.61
CA VAL A 56 -1.17 6.44 -8.91
C VAL A 56 -1.82 7.34 -9.94
N GLU A 57 -2.12 6.77 -11.09
CA GLU A 57 -2.80 7.43 -12.20
C GLU A 57 -4.16 6.79 -12.41
N VAL A 58 -5.18 7.61 -12.54
CA VAL A 58 -6.53 7.18 -12.94
C VAL A 58 -7.02 8.04 -14.10
N ASP A 59 -7.84 7.46 -14.97
CA ASP A 59 -8.49 8.19 -16.05
C ASP A 59 -10.00 8.18 -15.80
N ILE A 60 -10.56 9.34 -15.51
CA ILE A 60 -11.99 9.49 -15.29
C ILE A 60 -12.56 10.28 -16.46
N GLN A 61 -13.27 9.57 -17.35
CA GLN A 61 -13.92 10.17 -18.52
C GLN A 61 -12.95 10.95 -19.45
N GLY A 62 -11.73 10.43 -19.65
CA GLY A 62 -10.70 11.06 -20.46
C GLY A 62 -9.89 12.14 -19.73
N MET A 63 -10.18 12.42 -18.47
CA MET A 63 -9.40 13.33 -17.64
C MET A 63 -8.43 12.53 -16.77
N LYS A 64 -7.14 12.75 -16.98
CA LYS A 64 -6.09 12.13 -16.16
C LYS A 64 -6.00 12.79 -14.80
N MET A 65 -6.12 12.00 -13.76
CA MET A 65 -5.86 12.37 -12.39
C MET A 65 -4.62 11.60 -11.90
N ILE A 66 -3.77 12.27 -11.13
CA ILE A 66 -2.61 11.66 -10.46
C ILE A 66 -2.75 11.96 -8.98
N GLN A 67 -2.90 10.90 -8.16
CA GLN A 67 -3.08 11.07 -6.73
C GLN A 67 -2.79 9.78 -5.96
N PRO A 68 -1.64 9.72 -5.27
CA PRO A 68 -0.52 10.68 -5.27
C PRO A 68 0.54 10.39 -6.33
N CYS A 69 1.49 11.31 -6.50
CA CYS A 69 2.82 11.02 -7.02
C CYS A 69 3.88 11.48 -6.02
N PHE A 70 4.87 10.63 -5.75
CA PHE A 70 5.98 10.90 -4.85
C PHE A 70 7.29 10.44 -5.47
N ASP A 71 8.27 11.32 -5.59
CA ASP A 71 9.57 11.05 -6.21
C ASP A 71 10.66 10.60 -5.22
N GLY A 72 10.30 10.44 -3.95
CA GLY A 72 11.22 10.18 -2.83
C GLY A 72 11.47 11.39 -1.95
N THR A 73 11.14 12.60 -2.43
CA THR A 73 11.34 13.88 -1.74
C THR A 73 10.13 14.80 -1.80
N THR A 74 9.46 14.87 -2.94
CA THR A 74 8.34 15.75 -3.22
C THR A 74 7.08 14.94 -3.53
N ALA A 75 6.01 15.18 -2.79
CA ALA A 75 4.68 14.68 -3.12
C ALA A 75 3.90 15.71 -3.93
N TRP A 76 3.19 15.25 -4.96
CA TRP A 76 2.39 16.12 -5.81
C TRP A 76 1.19 15.37 -6.39
N SER A 77 0.24 16.12 -6.92
CA SER A 77 -0.97 15.57 -7.52
C SER A 77 -1.44 16.40 -8.71
N ILE A 78 -2.29 15.79 -9.54
CA ILE A 78 -3.15 16.48 -10.51
C ILE A 78 -4.57 16.05 -10.19
N ASN A 79 -5.43 17.00 -9.82
CA ASN A 79 -6.84 16.74 -9.52
C ASN A 79 -7.74 17.69 -10.30
N PRO A 80 -8.17 17.31 -11.53
CA PRO A 80 -9.04 18.16 -12.37
C PRO A 80 -10.38 18.49 -11.71
N PHE A 81 -10.83 17.68 -10.76
CA PHE A 81 -12.15 17.82 -10.11
C PHE A 81 -12.15 18.72 -8.86
N GLY A 82 -10.99 19.07 -8.33
CA GLY A 82 -10.93 19.84 -7.08
C GLY A 82 -9.78 20.85 -6.96
N GLY A 83 -8.71 20.69 -7.75
CA GLY A 83 -7.52 21.54 -7.66
C GLY A 83 -7.04 22.10 -9.00
N GLY A 84 -7.68 21.69 -10.11
CA GLY A 84 -7.29 22.05 -11.47
C GLY A 84 -6.42 20.99 -12.16
N ALA A 85 -6.30 21.11 -13.48
CA ALA A 85 -5.57 20.16 -14.33
C ALA A 85 -4.03 20.32 -14.25
N GLU A 86 -3.54 21.30 -13.50
CA GLU A 86 -2.12 21.57 -13.34
C GLU A 86 -1.53 20.76 -12.17
N PRO A 87 -0.28 20.30 -12.29
CA PRO A 87 0.41 19.65 -11.18
C PRO A 87 0.53 20.59 -9.97
N THR A 88 0.18 20.10 -8.81
CA THR A 88 0.26 20.87 -7.56
C THR A 88 1.06 20.07 -6.53
N LYS A 89 2.07 20.69 -5.94
CA LYS A 89 2.83 20.10 -4.82
C LYS A 89 1.93 20.00 -3.60
N MET A 90 2.02 18.88 -2.91
CA MET A 90 1.39 18.70 -1.61
C MET A 90 2.18 19.50 -0.54
N ASP A 91 1.52 19.77 0.58
CA ASP A 91 2.16 20.41 1.72
C ASP A 91 3.27 19.53 2.34
N GLU A 92 4.05 20.15 3.23
CA GLU A 92 5.19 19.46 3.86
C GLU A 92 4.76 18.30 4.76
N GLU A 93 3.61 18.40 5.43
CA GLU A 93 3.09 17.33 6.31
C GLU A 93 2.68 16.11 5.50
N SER A 94 1.90 16.30 4.43
CA SER A 94 1.51 15.24 3.49
C SER A 94 2.75 14.62 2.84
N THR A 95 3.73 15.43 2.43
CA THR A 95 4.98 14.93 1.85
C THR A 95 5.76 14.06 2.84
N LYS A 96 5.84 14.44 4.13
CA LYS A 96 6.47 13.64 5.18
C LYS A 96 5.75 12.31 5.40
N GLU A 97 4.43 12.27 5.26
CA GLU A 97 3.65 11.04 5.37
C GLU A 97 4.02 10.04 4.27
N PHE A 98 4.10 10.47 3.00
CA PHE A 98 4.58 9.64 1.90
C PHE A 98 6.05 9.19 2.10
N ALA A 99 6.91 10.05 2.63
CA ALA A 99 8.32 9.72 2.87
C ALA A 99 8.52 8.60 3.91
N ARG A 100 7.57 8.39 4.82
CA ARG A 100 7.60 7.31 5.81
C ARG A 100 7.33 5.95 5.19
N ASN A 101 6.44 5.89 4.20
CA ASN A 101 6.12 4.65 3.52
C ASN A 101 7.29 4.24 2.64
N LYS A 102 7.70 2.98 2.75
CA LYS A 102 8.77 2.42 1.95
C LYS A 102 8.19 1.45 0.93
N PHE A 103 8.91 1.26 -0.17
CA PHE A 103 8.57 0.27 -1.17
C PHE A 103 8.63 -1.16 -0.59
N GLU A 104 9.62 -1.39 0.27
CA GLU A 104 9.83 -2.70 0.86
C GLU A 104 8.84 -2.97 1.99
N ASP A 105 8.30 -4.18 2.00
CA ASP A 105 7.42 -4.68 3.05
C ASP A 105 8.03 -4.47 4.46
N GLU A 106 7.22 -3.98 5.38
CA GLU A 106 7.67 -3.60 6.73
C GLU A 106 8.15 -4.79 7.55
N PHE A 107 7.65 -6.00 7.29
CA PHE A 107 8.04 -7.21 8.01
C PHE A 107 9.38 -7.77 7.57
N ILE A 108 9.85 -7.45 6.35
CA ILE A 108 11.19 -7.84 5.91
C ILE A 108 12.22 -7.15 6.79
N ASP A 109 13.06 -7.94 7.47
CA ASP A 109 14.12 -7.44 8.36
C ASP A 109 13.61 -6.43 9.43
N PHE A 110 12.37 -6.57 9.88
CA PHE A 110 11.69 -5.59 10.75
C PHE A 110 12.49 -5.26 12.01
N LYS A 111 13.15 -6.24 12.64
CA LYS A 111 14.00 -6.05 13.83
C LYS A 111 15.20 -5.18 13.50
N THR A 112 15.88 -5.46 12.39
CA THR A 112 17.04 -4.67 11.93
C THR A 112 16.64 -3.25 11.57
N LYS A 113 15.45 -3.07 10.98
CA LYS A 113 14.87 -1.76 10.71
C LYS A 113 14.46 -1.02 12.00
N GLY A 114 14.41 -1.71 13.13
CA GLY A 114 14.00 -1.16 14.42
C GLY A 114 12.49 -1.02 14.56
N HIS A 115 11.72 -1.79 13.79
CA HIS A 115 10.27 -1.89 13.96
C HIS A 115 9.94 -2.85 15.10
N VAL A 116 8.82 -2.63 15.77
CA VAL A 116 8.32 -3.49 16.85
C VAL A 116 7.03 -4.13 16.38
N VAL A 117 6.99 -5.47 16.37
CA VAL A 117 5.80 -6.25 16.02
C VAL A 117 5.25 -6.94 17.26
N THR A 118 3.96 -6.81 17.50
CA THR A 118 3.25 -7.40 18.65
C THR A 118 2.03 -8.17 18.16
N LEU A 119 1.85 -9.39 18.67
CA LEU A 119 0.61 -10.15 18.49
C LEU A 119 -0.41 -9.68 19.54
N GLU A 120 -1.49 -9.04 19.12
CA GLU A 120 -2.58 -8.57 20.00
C GLU A 120 -3.68 -9.62 20.21
N GLY A 121 -3.51 -10.83 19.66
CA GLY A 121 -4.48 -11.92 19.76
C GLY A 121 -5.05 -12.32 18.40
N THR A 122 -6.30 -12.79 18.41
CA THR A 122 -7.05 -13.14 17.19
C THR A 122 -8.35 -12.36 17.14
N GLU A 123 -8.72 -11.95 15.93
CA GLU A 123 -9.95 -11.19 15.67
C GLU A 123 -10.53 -11.66 14.33
N GLU A 124 -11.83 -11.53 14.14
CA GLU A 124 -12.46 -11.78 12.85
C GLU A 124 -12.41 -10.50 11.99
N ALA A 125 -11.90 -10.62 10.77
CA ALA A 125 -11.89 -9.56 9.78
C ALA A 125 -12.47 -10.07 8.47
N GLU A 126 -13.45 -9.37 7.90
CA GLU A 126 -14.14 -9.75 6.66
C GLU A 126 -14.60 -11.22 6.64
N GLY A 127 -15.13 -11.71 7.77
CA GLY A 127 -15.60 -13.10 7.91
C GLY A 127 -14.49 -14.15 8.06
N THR A 128 -13.25 -13.73 8.16
CA THR A 128 -12.09 -14.63 8.30
C THR A 128 -11.45 -14.46 9.68
N LYS A 129 -11.12 -15.57 10.35
CA LYS A 129 -10.37 -15.54 11.60
C LYS A 129 -8.92 -15.17 11.33
N CYS A 130 -8.44 -14.12 11.98
CA CYS A 130 -7.12 -13.56 11.73
C CYS A 130 -6.30 -13.43 13.02
N PHE A 131 -4.98 -13.56 12.89
CA PHE A 131 -4.06 -13.02 13.86
C PHE A 131 -4.02 -11.51 13.72
N LYS A 132 -4.12 -10.78 14.81
CA LYS A 132 -4.00 -9.33 14.86
C LYS A 132 -2.58 -8.95 15.22
N LEU A 133 -1.80 -8.54 14.20
CA LEU A 133 -0.43 -8.09 14.36
C LEU A 133 -0.38 -6.56 14.31
N LYS A 134 0.10 -5.95 15.37
CA LYS A 134 0.43 -4.52 15.38
C LYS A 134 1.91 -4.35 15.07
N ILE A 135 2.24 -3.49 14.10
CA ILE A 135 3.60 -3.05 13.83
C ILE A 135 3.72 -1.56 14.15
N VAL A 136 4.72 -1.21 14.96
CA VAL A 136 5.10 0.17 15.24
C VAL A 136 6.38 0.45 14.45
N LEU A 137 6.34 1.43 13.56
CA LEU A 137 7.45 1.77 12.68
C LEU A 137 8.46 2.67 13.40
N LYS A 138 9.76 2.45 13.23
CA LYS A 138 10.82 3.27 13.83
C LYS A 138 10.69 4.76 13.49
N GLN A 139 10.29 5.07 12.26
CA GLN A 139 10.08 6.44 11.77
C GLN A 139 8.76 7.07 12.24
N GLY A 140 8.01 6.38 13.09
CA GLY A 140 6.70 6.78 13.59
C GLY A 140 5.55 6.19 12.78
N GLY A 141 4.39 6.11 13.44
CA GLY A 141 3.19 5.47 12.93
C GLY A 141 3.09 4.00 13.30
N GLU A 142 1.87 3.51 13.20
CA GLU A 142 1.55 2.11 13.45
C GLU A 142 0.57 1.60 12.40
N LYS A 143 0.64 0.31 12.14
CA LYS A 143 -0.32 -0.40 11.30
C LYS A 143 -0.78 -1.67 12.03
N ILE A 144 -2.00 -2.08 11.76
CA ILE A 144 -2.55 -3.32 12.27
C ILE A 144 -2.84 -4.23 11.08
N TYR A 145 -2.19 -5.37 11.06
CA TYR A 145 -2.39 -6.40 10.05
C TYR A 145 -3.28 -7.50 10.60
N PHE A 146 -4.31 -7.85 9.86
CA PHE A 146 -5.18 -8.99 10.12
C PHE A 146 -4.76 -10.12 9.18
N MET A 147 -3.96 -11.04 9.71
CA MET A 147 -3.39 -12.17 8.97
C MET A 147 -4.28 -13.40 9.11
N ASP A 148 -4.72 -13.98 8.00
CA ASP A 148 -5.43 -15.27 8.01
C ASP A 148 -4.65 -16.30 8.83
N VAL A 149 -5.34 -16.97 9.77
CA VAL A 149 -4.70 -17.96 10.66
C VAL A 149 -4.24 -19.23 9.96
N GLU A 150 -4.76 -19.52 8.76
CA GLU A 150 -4.46 -20.72 7.98
C GLU A 150 -3.38 -20.44 6.93
N ASN A 151 -3.54 -19.34 6.17
CA ASN A 151 -2.69 -19.01 5.04
C ASN A 151 -1.58 -18.01 5.36
N PHE A 152 -1.64 -17.34 6.50
CA PHE A 152 -0.66 -16.33 6.97
C PHE A 152 -0.47 -15.14 6.01
N ILE A 153 -1.47 -14.82 5.20
CA ILE A 153 -1.50 -13.63 4.35
C ILE A 153 -2.45 -12.59 4.93
N PRO A 154 -2.21 -11.28 4.74
CA PRO A 154 -3.10 -10.26 5.24
C PRO A 154 -4.42 -10.23 4.49
N ILE A 155 -5.52 -10.24 5.23
CA ILE A 155 -6.88 -10.01 4.72
C ILE A 155 -7.21 -8.52 4.79
N MET A 156 -6.73 -7.85 5.84
CA MET A 156 -6.96 -6.42 6.04
C MET A 156 -5.74 -5.78 6.68
N VAL A 157 -5.46 -4.55 6.26
CA VAL A 157 -4.46 -3.67 6.89
C VAL A 157 -5.17 -2.40 7.32
N ARG A 158 -5.05 -2.05 8.59
CA ARG A 158 -5.58 -0.79 9.16
C ARG A 158 -4.42 0.15 9.44
N GLU A 159 -4.53 1.36 8.90
CA GLU A 159 -3.57 2.43 9.08
C GLU A 159 -4.26 3.64 9.71
N PHE A 160 -3.50 4.49 10.38
CA PHE A 160 -4.02 5.70 11.01
C PHE A 160 -3.35 6.93 10.39
N ALA A 161 -4.16 7.88 9.94
CA ALA A 161 -3.65 9.16 9.46
C ALA A 161 -2.85 9.87 10.56
N MET A 162 -1.64 10.27 10.24
CA MET A 162 -0.73 10.86 11.23
C MET A 162 -0.79 12.38 11.25
N THR A 163 -1.28 13.00 10.19
CA THR A 163 -1.26 14.43 9.96
C THR A 163 -2.60 14.93 9.39
N GLY A 164 -2.75 16.24 9.30
CA GLY A 164 -3.90 16.87 8.68
C GLY A 164 -5.23 16.72 9.44
N PRO A 165 -6.34 17.13 8.79
CA PRO A 165 -7.68 17.08 9.40
C PRO A 165 -8.17 15.67 9.77
N SER A 166 -7.63 14.65 9.11
CA SER A 166 -7.98 13.24 9.34
C SER A 166 -7.09 12.55 10.37
N LYS A 167 -6.23 13.28 11.08
CA LYS A 167 -5.31 12.71 12.06
C LYS A 167 -6.02 11.80 13.07
N GLY A 168 -5.51 10.58 13.21
CA GLY A 168 -6.09 9.54 14.07
C GLY A 168 -7.26 8.79 13.47
N GLN A 169 -7.77 9.18 12.30
CA GLN A 169 -8.78 8.42 11.59
C GLN A 169 -8.15 7.17 10.96
N ALA A 170 -8.87 6.06 11.07
CA ALA A 170 -8.46 4.80 10.47
C ALA A 170 -8.91 4.72 9.01
N SER A 171 -8.02 4.21 8.17
CA SER A 171 -8.34 3.66 6.86
C SER A 171 -8.03 2.17 6.85
N GLU A 172 -8.82 1.40 6.15
CA GLU A 172 -8.68 -0.05 6.05
C GLU A 172 -8.52 -0.44 4.59
N SER A 173 -7.48 -1.22 4.30
CA SER A 173 -7.25 -1.84 3.01
C SER A 173 -7.59 -3.32 3.13
N ILE A 174 -8.68 -3.76 2.51
CA ILE A 174 -9.05 -5.15 2.40
C ILE A 174 -8.36 -5.73 1.17
N LEU A 175 -7.59 -6.79 1.37
CA LEU A 175 -6.76 -7.40 0.36
C LEU A 175 -7.32 -8.78 -0.01
N GLY A 176 -7.46 -9.03 -1.30
CA GLY A 176 -8.04 -10.28 -1.79
C GLY A 176 -7.52 -10.68 -3.16
N ASP A 177 -8.07 -11.79 -3.68
CA ASP A 177 -7.73 -12.35 -5.00
C ASP A 177 -6.20 -12.50 -5.16
N TYR A 178 -5.55 -13.13 -4.15
CA TYR A 178 -4.11 -13.35 -4.17
C TYR A 178 -3.72 -14.32 -5.27
N LYS A 179 -2.78 -13.90 -6.12
CA LYS A 179 -2.23 -14.70 -7.22
C LYS A 179 -0.72 -14.70 -7.19
N GLU A 180 -0.13 -15.75 -7.71
CA GLU A 180 1.32 -15.85 -7.88
C GLU A 180 1.77 -15.00 -9.08
N VAL A 181 2.74 -14.13 -8.86
CA VAL A 181 3.45 -13.34 -9.87
C VAL A 181 4.94 -13.52 -9.65
N GLU A 182 5.63 -14.15 -10.58
CA GLU A 182 7.07 -14.46 -10.48
C GLU A 182 7.47 -15.17 -9.17
N GLY A 183 6.59 -16.05 -8.67
CA GLY A 183 6.80 -16.81 -7.44
C GLY A 183 6.60 -16.00 -6.16
N MET A 184 5.90 -14.87 -6.24
CA MET A 184 5.46 -14.04 -5.12
C MET A 184 3.94 -13.94 -5.10
N MET A 185 3.33 -14.10 -3.92
CA MET A 185 1.89 -13.95 -3.76
C MET A 185 1.53 -12.48 -3.60
N MET A 186 0.74 -11.95 -4.54
CA MET A 186 0.32 -10.54 -4.59
C MET A 186 -1.20 -10.42 -4.65
N PRO A 187 -1.83 -9.48 -3.91
CA PRO A 187 -3.25 -9.25 -3.98
C PRO A 187 -3.63 -8.64 -5.35
N HIS A 188 -4.74 -9.10 -5.92
CA HIS A 188 -5.32 -8.56 -7.16
C HIS A 188 -6.63 -7.83 -6.91
N SER A 189 -7.08 -7.76 -5.66
CA SER A 189 -8.20 -6.92 -5.23
C SER A 189 -7.80 -6.12 -4.01
N ILE A 190 -8.03 -4.81 -4.06
CA ILE A 190 -7.79 -3.89 -2.94
C ILE A 190 -9.06 -3.06 -2.78
N GLU A 191 -9.74 -3.23 -1.65
CA GLU A 191 -10.84 -2.37 -1.26
C GLU A 191 -10.37 -1.44 -0.15
N THR A 192 -10.58 -0.14 -0.31
CA THR A 192 -10.28 0.85 0.72
C THR A 192 -11.57 1.27 1.41
N LYS A 193 -11.61 1.12 2.74
CA LYS A 193 -12.70 1.61 3.59
C LYS A 193 -12.22 2.78 4.46
N MET A 194 -13.08 3.76 4.61
CA MET A 194 -12.89 4.91 5.50
C MET A 194 -14.14 5.07 6.37
N GLY A 195 -13.97 5.05 7.68
CA GLY A 195 -15.13 5.08 8.60
C GLY A 195 -16.12 3.93 8.40
N GLY A 196 -15.64 2.75 8.00
CA GLY A 196 -16.47 1.57 7.73
C GLY A 196 -17.21 1.58 6.38
N GLN A 197 -17.03 2.63 5.56
CA GLN A 197 -17.65 2.73 4.23
C GLN A 197 -16.61 2.53 3.14
N THR A 198 -16.96 1.79 2.09
CA THR A 198 -16.11 1.59 0.91
C THR A 198 -15.92 2.91 0.19
N ALA A 199 -14.68 3.38 0.13
CA ALA A 199 -14.28 4.58 -0.59
C ALA A 199 -13.89 4.26 -2.05
N ALA A 200 -13.17 3.15 -2.26
CA ALA A 200 -12.76 2.68 -3.58
C ALA A 200 -12.50 1.18 -3.58
N VAL A 201 -12.68 0.55 -4.74
CA VAL A 201 -12.27 -0.83 -5.01
C VAL A 201 -11.36 -0.82 -6.24
N ILE A 202 -10.20 -1.44 -6.15
CA ILE A 202 -9.27 -1.61 -7.27
C ILE A 202 -9.14 -3.10 -7.56
N LYS A 203 -9.38 -3.48 -8.82
CA LYS A 203 -9.13 -4.83 -9.34
C LYS A 203 -7.92 -4.77 -10.26
N ILE A 204 -6.82 -5.39 -9.85
CA ILE A 204 -5.58 -5.43 -10.59
C ILE A 204 -5.66 -6.54 -11.62
N GLU A 205 -5.50 -6.18 -12.90
CA GLU A 205 -5.56 -7.11 -14.04
C GLU A 205 -4.17 -7.62 -14.40
N LYS A 206 -3.13 -6.79 -14.23
CA LYS A 206 -1.74 -7.14 -14.55
C LYS A 206 -0.79 -6.53 -13.53
N ILE A 207 0.21 -7.31 -13.13
CA ILE A 207 1.36 -6.87 -12.34
C ILE A 207 2.63 -7.19 -13.12
N GLU A 208 3.48 -6.19 -13.33
CA GLU A 208 4.82 -6.34 -13.88
C GLU A 208 5.84 -6.08 -12.78
N VAL A 209 6.77 -7.01 -12.61
CA VAL A 209 7.85 -6.90 -11.63
C VAL A 209 9.12 -6.47 -12.36
N ASN A 210 9.84 -5.51 -11.79
CA ASN A 210 11.05 -4.93 -12.37
C ASN A 210 10.90 -4.44 -13.83
N PRO A 211 9.77 -3.78 -14.21
CA PRO A 211 9.70 -3.14 -15.51
C PRO A 211 10.78 -2.06 -15.65
N LYS A 212 11.25 -1.82 -16.87
CA LYS A 212 12.17 -0.71 -17.15
C LYS A 212 11.41 0.60 -17.01
N LEU A 213 11.68 1.33 -15.92
CA LEU A 213 11.07 2.62 -15.61
C LEU A 213 12.14 3.71 -15.58
N ASP A 214 11.81 4.88 -16.09
CA ASP A 214 12.60 6.08 -15.87
C ASP A 214 12.11 6.77 -14.59
N LYS A 215 13.01 7.12 -13.67
CA LYS A 215 12.69 7.83 -12.44
C LYS A 215 12.00 9.18 -12.67
N SER A 216 12.21 9.79 -13.84
CA SER A 216 11.58 11.07 -14.20
C SER A 216 10.05 11.01 -14.20
N ILE A 217 9.43 9.81 -14.35
CA ILE A 217 7.97 9.66 -14.29
C ILE A 217 7.36 10.05 -12.94
N PHE A 218 8.17 10.07 -11.88
CA PHE A 218 7.75 10.47 -10.53
C PHE A 218 8.05 11.95 -10.23
N ALA A 219 8.93 12.57 -11.02
CA ALA A 219 9.35 13.94 -10.77
C ALA A 219 8.19 14.93 -10.93
N PHE A 220 8.20 16.00 -10.11
CA PHE A 220 7.26 17.10 -10.30
C PHE A 220 7.50 17.74 -11.68
N PRO A 221 6.48 17.84 -12.54
CA PRO A 221 6.64 18.42 -13.87
C PRO A 221 7.10 19.88 -13.81
N VAL A 222 8.20 20.20 -14.46
CA VAL A 222 8.69 21.58 -14.60
C VAL A 222 8.11 22.13 -15.89
N LYS A 223 7.43 23.27 -15.83
CA LYS A 223 7.03 23.99 -17.05
C LYS A 223 8.29 24.50 -17.73
N ASN A 224 8.55 24.05 -18.95
CA ASN A 224 9.56 24.65 -19.83
C ASN A 224 9.06 25.98 -20.36
#